data_ad2c0b461b90682514e0eff9e2cfd877
#
_entry.id   ad2c0b461b90682514e0eff9e2cfd877
#
_cell.length_a   1.000
_cell.length_b   1.000
_cell.length_c   1.000
_cell.angle_alpha   90.00
_cell.angle_beta   90.00
_cell.angle_gamma   90.00
#
_symmetry.space_group_name_H-M   'P 1'
#
loop_
_entity.id
_entity.type
_entity.pdbx_description
1 polymer ?
#
loop_
_entity_poly.entity_id
_entity_poly.type
_entity_poly.pdbx_seq_one_letter_code
_entity_poly.pdbx_strand_id
1 'polypeptide(L)'
;GPSDVRVLQRIEWLCGADAALADLRSPGKPIRDLLAMLHDFSCREISLWASTEVDGVEFADALGSPQGLAVSPQVFRDLLKPLYREYCTILHEKDKFAFFRTEGAIEPIFGDLVEIGVDAIHANLFATNLEALAERFRNRVTFWGDLDHDRVLRSSTPEDVKSAVRRVRSALDYGRGGLIAQCQWSPEVPFRNITAAMEQWLAPMPMHAQVN
;
A
#
# COMPACT_ATOMS: atom_id res chain seq x y z
N GLY A 1 11.59 8.29 -4.72
CA GLY A 1 12.51 7.41 -3.99
C GLY A 1 11.84 6.81 -2.76
N PRO A 2 12.32 5.68 -2.24
CA PRO A 2 11.84 5.14 -0.97
C PRO A 2 12.37 5.98 0.20
N SER A 3 11.48 6.36 1.12
CA SER A 3 11.85 6.95 2.40
C SER A 3 11.85 5.87 3.49
N ASP A 4 12.42 6.21 4.65
CA ASP A 4 12.35 5.35 5.84
C ASP A 4 11.24 5.77 6.81
N VAL A 5 10.24 6.48 6.33
CA VAL A 5 9.09 6.91 7.10
C VAL A 5 8.14 5.74 7.38
N ARG A 6 8.09 5.30 8.65
CA ARG A 6 7.36 4.12 9.15
C ARG A 6 6.95 4.39 10.61
N VAL A 7 5.89 5.13 10.83
CA VAL A 7 5.55 5.64 12.17
C VAL A 7 5.15 4.53 13.13
N LEU A 8 4.16 3.70 12.77
CA LEU A 8 3.70 2.58 13.61
C LEU A 8 4.83 1.57 13.84
N GLN A 9 5.48 1.16 12.77
CA GLN A 9 6.55 0.17 12.84
C GLN A 9 7.74 0.66 13.69
N ARG A 10 8.07 1.95 13.66
CA ARG A 10 9.11 2.51 14.53
C ARG A 10 8.70 2.50 16.00
N ILE A 11 7.44 2.76 16.32
CA ILE A 11 6.93 2.62 17.69
C ILE A 11 7.05 1.17 18.14
N GLU A 12 6.68 0.21 17.30
CA GLU A 12 6.82 -1.22 17.60
C GLU A 12 8.29 -1.62 17.84
N TRP A 13 9.22 -1.10 17.05
CA TRP A 13 10.66 -1.38 17.26
C TRP A 13 11.22 -0.76 18.53
N LEU A 14 10.71 0.41 18.94
CA LEU A 14 11.19 1.12 20.14
C LEU A 14 10.58 0.57 21.43
N CYS A 15 9.31 0.19 21.41
CA CYS A 15 8.56 -0.18 22.61
C CYS A 15 8.25 -1.69 22.70
N GLY A 16 8.44 -2.44 21.60
CA GLY A 16 7.89 -3.77 21.41
C GLY A 16 6.44 -3.72 20.91
N ALA A 17 6.07 -4.67 20.02
CA ALA A 17 4.78 -4.64 19.32
C ALA A 17 3.57 -4.65 20.27
N ASP A 18 3.57 -5.55 21.26
CA ASP A 18 2.43 -5.68 22.20
C ASP A 18 2.21 -4.42 23.04
N ALA A 19 3.30 -3.82 23.55
CA ALA A 19 3.24 -2.58 24.32
C ALA A 19 2.79 -1.40 23.46
N ALA A 20 3.36 -1.26 22.26
CA ALA A 20 2.98 -0.24 21.29
C ALA A 20 1.49 -0.28 20.95
N LEU A 21 0.97 -1.46 20.61
CA LEU A 21 -0.44 -1.64 20.28
C LEU A 21 -1.38 -1.42 21.48
N ALA A 22 -0.94 -1.78 22.69
CA ALA A 22 -1.71 -1.52 23.92
C ALA A 22 -1.79 0.00 24.19
N ASP A 23 -0.67 0.71 24.10
CA ASP A 23 -0.59 2.15 24.31
C ASP A 23 -1.38 2.94 23.25
N LEU A 24 -1.40 2.49 22.00
CA LEU A 24 -2.18 3.12 20.93
C LEU A 24 -3.69 2.94 21.11
N ARG A 25 -4.15 1.88 21.78
CA ARG A 25 -5.58 1.69 22.11
C ARG A 25 -6.07 2.66 23.18
N SER A 26 -5.19 3.08 24.10
CA SER A 26 -5.49 4.03 25.17
C SER A 26 -4.35 5.05 25.31
N PRO A 27 -4.25 5.99 24.36
CA PRO A 27 -3.04 6.80 24.18
C PRO A 27 -2.86 7.83 25.31
N GLY A 28 -1.95 7.50 26.22
CA GLY A 28 -1.46 8.41 27.26
C GLY A 28 -0.45 9.43 26.71
N LYS A 29 0.03 10.32 27.59
CA LYS A 29 1.01 11.35 27.21
C LYS A 29 2.30 10.78 26.58
N PRO A 30 2.93 9.70 27.11
CA PRO A 30 4.19 9.21 26.55
C PRO A 30 4.08 8.79 25.08
N ILE A 31 3.04 8.05 24.70
CA ILE A 31 2.86 7.60 23.32
C ILE A 31 2.52 8.77 22.38
N ARG A 32 1.79 9.79 22.86
CA ARG A 32 1.51 11.01 22.08
C ARG A 32 2.77 11.84 21.85
N ASP A 33 3.62 11.97 22.87
CA ASP A 33 4.90 12.66 22.76
C ASP A 33 5.83 11.92 21.76
N LEU A 34 5.88 10.59 21.82
CA LEU A 34 6.65 9.77 20.88
C LEU A 34 6.12 9.91 19.44
N LEU A 35 4.80 9.86 19.26
CA LEU A 35 4.16 10.09 17.94
C LEU A 35 4.54 11.48 17.39
N ALA A 36 4.49 12.53 18.20
CA ALA A 36 4.84 13.88 17.78
C ALA A 36 6.31 13.97 17.37
N MET A 37 7.24 13.34 18.11
CA MET A 37 8.66 13.30 17.76
C MET A 37 8.93 12.57 16.45
N LEU A 38 8.31 11.40 16.25
CA LEU A 38 8.44 10.62 15.02
C LEU A 38 7.84 11.35 13.83
N HIS A 39 6.70 12.00 14.02
CA HIS A 39 6.05 12.80 13.01
C HIS A 39 6.93 13.98 12.56
N ASP A 40 7.46 14.76 13.50
CA ASP A 40 8.35 15.88 13.20
C ASP A 40 9.61 15.42 12.43
N PHE A 41 10.19 14.28 12.83
CA PHE A 41 11.29 13.68 12.09
C PHE A 41 10.87 13.28 10.66
N SER A 42 9.72 12.64 10.53
CA SER A 42 9.19 12.18 9.23
C SER A 42 8.87 13.34 8.30
N CYS A 43 8.29 14.43 8.81
CA CYS A 43 8.02 15.63 8.01
C CYS A 43 9.31 16.24 7.46
N ARG A 44 10.38 16.28 8.26
CA ARG A 44 11.70 16.74 7.78
C ARG A 44 12.26 15.82 6.69
N GLU A 45 12.18 14.51 6.86
CA GLU A 45 12.63 13.55 5.86
C GLU A 45 11.85 13.69 4.55
N ILE A 46 10.52 13.71 4.62
CA ILE A 46 9.66 13.90 3.43
C ILE A 46 9.95 15.25 2.75
N SER A 47 10.14 16.32 3.50
CA SER A 47 10.48 17.64 2.95
C SER A 47 11.82 17.65 2.21
N LEU A 48 12.82 16.91 2.71
CA LEU A 48 14.10 16.75 2.04
C LEU A 48 13.92 16.01 0.71
N TRP A 49 13.18 14.89 0.70
CA TRP A 49 12.87 14.17 -0.53
C TRP A 49 12.08 15.02 -1.52
N ALA A 50 11.07 15.75 -1.05
CA ALA A 50 10.25 16.62 -1.88
C ALA A 50 11.06 17.75 -2.55
N SER A 51 12.22 18.13 -1.98
CA SER A 51 13.11 19.14 -2.54
C SER A 51 14.07 18.60 -3.62
N THR A 52 14.06 17.29 -3.89
CA THR A 52 14.91 16.65 -4.91
C THR A 52 14.19 16.50 -6.25
N GLU A 53 14.90 16.01 -7.27
CA GLU A 53 14.38 15.79 -8.63
C GLU A 53 13.54 14.50 -8.79
N VAL A 54 13.14 13.85 -7.68
CA VAL A 54 12.27 12.65 -7.75
C VAL A 54 10.84 13.02 -8.15
N ASP A 55 10.15 12.15 -8.87
CA ASP A 55 8.75 12.35 -9.25
C ASP A 55 7.78 12.04 -8.10
N GLY A 56 8.18 11.19 -7.17
CA GLY A 56 7.37 10.79 -6.02
C GLY A 56 8.18 10.14 -4.92
N VAL A 57 7.59 10.05 -3.76
CA VAL A 57 8.21 9.49 -2.55
C VAL A 57 7.33 8.37 -2.00
N GLU A 58 7.95 7.22 -1.73
CA GLU A 58 7.33 6.12 -1.01
C GLU A 58 7.54 6.30 0.49
N PHE A 59 6.46 6.22 1.26
CA PHE A 59 6.48 5.98 2.69
C PHE A 59 5.66 4.72 3.00
N ALA A 60 5.96 4.05 4.10
CA ALA A 60 5.40 2.74 4.39
C ALA A 60 4.98 2.62 5.85
N ASP A 61 4.11 1.67 6.15
CA ASP A 61 3.90 1.24 7.53
C ASP A 61 3.25 -0.15 7.61
N ALA A 62 3.42 -0.83 8.74
CA ALA A 62 2.86 -2.15 8.98
C ALA A 62 1.41 -2.08 9.49
N LEU A 63 0.49 -1.53 8.67
CA LEU A 63 -0.90 -1.32 9.07
C LEU A 63 -1.76 -2.57 8.98
N GLY A 64 -1.38 -3.54 8.17
CA GLY A 64 -2.15 -4.77 7.95
C GLY A 64 -1.34 -6.03 8.20
N SER A 65 -2.07 -7.10 8.47
CA SER A 65 -1.58 -8.47 8.59
C SER A 65 -2.55 -9.41 7.85
N PRO A 66 -2.22 -10.71 7.71
CA PRO A 66 -3.19 -11.69 7.20
C PRO A 66 -4.47 -11.80 8.04
N GLN A 67 -4.42 -11.39 9.31
CA GLN A 67 -5.55 -11.42 10.25
C GLN A 67 -6.38 -10.13 10.23
N GLY A 68 -5.92 -9.08 9.57
CA GLY A 68 -6.57 -7.77 9.51
C GLY A 68 -5.66 -6.62 9.92
N LEU A 69 -6.26 -5.52 10.36
CA LEU A 69 -5.51 -4.33 10.76
C LEU A 69 -4.74 -4.52 12.07
N ALA A 70 -3.53 -3.98 12.15
CA ALA A 70 -2.72 -3.94 13.37
C ALA A 70 -3.36 -3.05 14.45
N VAL A 71 -3.99 -1.95 14.04
CA VAL A 71 -4.75 -1.06 14.92
C VAL A 71 -6.19 -0.94 14.44
N SER A 72 -7.14 -0.59 15.32
CA SER A 72 -8.53 -0.38 14.89
C SER A 72 -8.63 0.79 13.89
N PRO A 73 -9.65 0.79 13.00
CA PRO A 73 -9.89 1.92 12.11
C PRO A 73 -10.04 3.26 12.84
N GLN A 74 -10.59 3.24 14.07
CA GLN A 74 -10.72 4.45 14.89
C GLN A 74 -9.35 4.97 15.34
N VAL A 75 -8.49 4.09 15.87
CA VAL A 75 -7.11 4.45 16.26
C VAL A 75 -6.32 4.98 15.06
N PHE A 76 -6.45 4.33 13.90
CA PHE A 76 -5.85 4.83 12.67
C PHE A 76 -6.30 6.26 12.34
N ARG A 77 -7.62 6.51 12.35
CA ARG A 77 -8.18 7.84 12.02
C ARG A 77 -7.81 8.92 13.02
N ASP A 78 -7.72 8.58 14.29
CA ASP A 78 -7.45 9.55 15.36
C ASP A 78 -5.95 9.89 15.48
N LEU A 79 -5.07 8.92 15.25
CA LEU A 79 -3.64 9.06 15.55
C LEU A 79 -2.73 9.06 14.32
N LEU A 80 -2.97 8.19 13.34
CA LEU A 80 -2.04 8.00 12.21
C LEU A 80 -2.47 8.75 10.94
N LYS A 81 -3.75 8.73 10.62
CA LYS A 81 -4.30 9.39 9.44
C LYS A 81 -3.92 10.88 9.35
N PRO A 82 -3.97 11.69 10.44
CA PRO A 82 -3.54 13.09 10.38
C PRO A 82 -2.07 13.24 9.99
N LEU A 83 -1.20 12.36 10.49
CA LEU A 83 0.23 12.38 10.18
C LEU A 83 0.48 12.10 8.70
N TYR A 84 -0.12 11.04 8.16
CA TYR A 84 0.04 10.69 6.75
C TYR A 84 -0.57 11.73 5.81
N ARG A 85 -1.66 12.40 6.21
CA ARG A 85 -2.21 13.53 5.46
C ARG A 85 -1.17 14.63 5.28
N GLU A 86 -0.43 14.96 6.33
CA GLU A 86 0.61 15.99 6.26
C GLU A 86 1.75 15.57 5.33
N TYR A 87 2.16 14.29 5.33
CA TYR A 87 3.17 13.79 4.39
C TYR A 87 2.72 13.93 2.94
N CYS A 88 1.48 13.56 2.62
CA CYS A 88 0.92 13.77 1.29
C CYS A 88 0.86 15.26 0.93
N THR A 89 0.47 16.13 1.86
CA THR A 89 0.42 17.58 1.64
C THR A 89 1.81 18.14 1.30
N ILE A 90 2.85 17.79 2.08
CA ILE A 90 4.24 18.23 1.84
C ILE A 90 4.70 17.81 0.42
N LEU A 91 4.36 16.60 0.00
CA LEU A 91 4.73 16.09 -1.32
C LEU A 91 3.99 16.85 -2.43
N HIS A 92 2.66 16.98 -2.31
CA HIS A 92 1.83 17.64 -3.33
C HIS A 92 2.14 19.13 -3.47
N GLU A 93 2.52 19.85 -2.39
CA GLU A 93 2.99 21.23 -2.47
C GLU A 93 4.26 21.41 -3.31
N LYS A 94 4.95 20.32 -3.62
CA LYS A 94 6.14 20.27 -4.46
C LYS A 94 5.93 19.48 -5.76
N ASP A 95 4.68 19.28 -6.16
CA ASP A 95 4.30 18.50 -7.35
C ASP A 95 4.89 17.07 -7.37
N LYS A 96 5.00 16.43 -6.18
CA LYS A 96 5.48 15.06 -6.03
C LYS A 96 4.34 14.11 -5.72
N PHE A 97 4.40 12.89 -6.24
CA PHE A 97 3.43 11.84 -5.94
C PHE A 97 3.72 11.18 -4.58
N ALA A 98 2.66 10.88 -3.84
CA ALA A 98 2.67 10.17 -2.57
C ALA A 98 2.39 8.68 -2.78
N PHE A 99 3.39 7.82 -2.59
CA PHE A 99 3.26 6.37 -2.66
C PHE A 99 3.21 5.79 -1.25
N PHE A 100 2.19 5.01 -0.96
CA PHE A 100 2.06 4.35 0.33
C PHE A 100 2.16 2.83 0.19
N ARG A 101 3.08 2.23 0.95
CA ARG A 101 3.25 0.79 1.02
C ARG A 101 2.80 0.24 2.36
N THR A 102 1.99 -0.81 2.32
CA THR A 102 1.64 -1.62 3.49
C THR A 102 1.44 -3.07 3.07
N GLU A 103 1.33 -3.95 4.06
CA GLU A 103 1.06 -5.36 3.86
C GLU A 103 -0.33 -5.71 4.40
N GLY A 104 -0.79 -6.94 4.07
CA GLY A 104 -2.00 -7.50 4.63
C GLY A 104 -3.31 -6.84 4.17
N ALA A 105 -4.36 -7.10 4.95
CA ALA A 105 -5.71 -6.64 4.65
C ALA A 105 -5.97 -5.27 5.28
N ILE A 106 -6.10 -4.24 4.44
CA ILE A 106 -6.33 -2.84 4.86
C ILE A 106 -7.67 -2.28 4.38
N GLU A 107 -8.58 -3.11 3.91
CA GLU A 107 -9.86 -2.67 3.34
C GLU A 107 -10.60 -1.64 4.21
N PRO A 108 -10.68 -1.78 5.56
CA PRO A 108 -11.42 -0.83 6.39
C PRO A 108 -10.86 0.61 6.42
N ILE A 109 -9.60 0.79 6.04
CA ILE A 109 -8.92 2.11 6.00
C ILE A 109 -8.47 2.51 4.60
N PHE A 110 -8.72 1.68 3.59
CA PHE A 110 -8.30 1.98 2.21
C PHE A 110 -8.87 3.32 1.72
N GLY A 111 -10.15 3.58 1.99
CA GLY A 111 -10.78 4.85 1.66
C GLY A 111 -10.20 6.06 2.42
N ASP A 112 -9.72 5.84 3.63
CA ASP A 112 -9.05 6.88 4.41
C ASP A 112 -7.71 7.28 3.77
N LEU A 113 -6.95 6.31 3.23
CA LEU A 113 -5.71 6.57 2.50
C LEU A 113 -5.96 7.35 1.20
N VAL A 114 -7.00 7.00 0.47
CA VAL A 114 -7.41 7.76 -0.74
C VAL A 114 -7.83 9.18 -0.38
N GLU A 115 -8.58 9.35 0.71
CA GLU A 115 -9.06 10.67 1.17
C GLU A 115 -7.93 11.63 1.56
N ILE A 116 -6.85 11.12 2.12
CA ILE A 116 -5.69 11.96 2.53
C ILE A 116 -4.74 12.30 1.39
N GLY A 117 -5.01 11.78 0.18
CA GLY A 117 -4.24 12.13 -1.01
C GLY A 117 -3.11 11.17 -1.36
N VAL A 118 -3.16 9.91 -0.92
CA VAL A 118 -2.22 8.90 -1.42
C VAL A 118 -2.50 8.63 -2.90
N ASP A 119 -1.50 8.80 -3.76
CA ASP A 119 -1.62 8.62 -5.22
C ASP A 119 -1.50 7.16 -5.66
N ALA A 120 -0.67 6.38 -4.96
CA ALA A 120 -0.52 4.95 -5.21
C ALA A 120 -0.47 4.17 -3.91
N ILE A 121 -1.31 3.13 -3.80
CA ILE A 121 -1.40 2.28 -2.60
C ILE A 121 -0.94 0.87 -2.95
N HIS A 122 0.14 0.41 -2.29
CA HIS A 122 0.57 -0.97 -2.27
C HIS A 122 -0.08 -1.71 -1.10
N ALA A 123 -0.80 -2.77 -1.39
CA ALA A 123 -1.40 -3.67 -0.41
C ALA A 123 -1.59 -5.06 -1.01
N ASN A 124 -1.81 -6.08 -0.18
CA ASN A 124 -2.21 -7.40 -0.67
C ASN A 124 -3.63 -7.34 -1.23
N LEU A 125 -3.74 -7.15 -2.55
CA LEU A 125 -5.02 -7.06 -3.26
C LEU A 125 -5.86 -8.35 -3.17
N PHE A 126 -5.23 -9.50 -2.92
CA PHE A 126 -5.91 -10.79 -2.77
C PHE A 126 -6.45 -11.04 -1.34
N ALA A 127 -6.07 -10.20 -0.38
CA ALA A 127 -6.63 -10.22 0.98
C ALA A 127 -7.99 -9.49 1.08
N THR A 128 -8.46 -8.88 -0.01
CA THR A 128 -9.68 -8.07 -0.07
C THR A 128 -10.56 -8.50 -1.24
N ASN A 129 -11.79 -7.95 -1.31
CA ASN A 129 -12.60 -8.07 -2.50
C ASN A 129 -12.12 -7.06 -3.56
N LEU A 130 -11.32 -7.55 -4.50
CA LEU A 130 -10.67 -6.76 -5.55
C LEU A 130 -11.67 -5.98 -6.40
N GLU A 131 -12.78 -6.61 -6.76
CA GLU A 131 -13.83 -6.04 -7.59
C GLU A 131 -14.54 -4.89 -6.85
N ALA A 132 -14.83 -5.07 -5.57
CA ALA A 132 -15.43 -4.03 -4.73
C ALA A 132 -14.48 -2.83 -4.51
N LEU A 133 -13.17 -3.09 -4.37
CA LEU A 133 -12.16 -2.03 -4.32
C LEU A 133 -12.12 -1.26 -5.65
N ALA A 134 -12.11 -1.98 -6.77
CA ALA A 134 -12.13 -1.39 -8.10
C ALA A 134 -13.36 -0.50 -8.32
N GLU A 135 -14.55 -0.97 -7.96
CA GLU A 135 -15.79 -0.20 -8.10
C GLU A 135 -15.73 1.13 -7.32
N ARG A 136 -15.18 1.11 -6.11
CA ARG A 136 -15.15 2.28 -5.22
C ARG A 136 -14.03 3.27 -5.51
N PHE A 137 -12.87 2.79 -5.97
CA PHE A 137 -11.64 3.60 -5.98
C PHE A 137 -10.95 3.67 -7.36
N ARG A 138 -11.46 2.99 -8.39
CA ARG A 138 -10.97 3.14 -9.76
C ARG A 138 -11.00 4.63 -10.17
N ASN A 139 -9.96 5.10 -10.85
CA ASN A 139 -9.74 6.50 -11.23
C ASN A 139 -9.52 7.48 -10.06
N ARG A 140 -9.40 7.00 -8.83
CA ARG A 140 -9.15 7.85 -7.65
C ARG A 140 -7.80 7.62 -7.02
N VAL A 141 -7.20 6.45 -7.28
CA VAL A 141 -5.89 6.05 -6.78
C VAL A 141 -5.28 5.05 -7.74
N THR A 142 -3.96 5.00 -7.82
CA THR A 142 -3.26 3.93 -8.50
C THR A 142 -3.12 2.73 -7.56
N PHE A 143 -3.62 1.59 -7.99
CA PHE A 143 -3.40 0.34 -7.28
C PHE A 143 -1.98 -0.15 -7.58
N TRP A 144 -1.20 -0.30 -6.56
CA TRP A 144 0.13 -0.88 -6.68
C TRP A 144 0.02 -2.31 -6.16
N GLY A 145 -0.31 -3.20 -7.09
CA GLY A 145 -0.77 -4.52 -6.77
C GLY A 145 0.33 -5.53 -6.71
N ASP A 146 0.12 -6.46 -5.80
CA ASP A 146 0.94 -7.63 -5.60
C ASP A 146 0.11 -8.88 -5.92
N LEU A 147 0.77 -9.91 -6.41
CA LEU A 147 0.21 -11.25 -6.45
C LEU A 147 0.49 -11.91 -5.11
N ASP A 148 -0.51 -12.59 -4.55
CA ASP A 148 -0.35 -13.30 -3.29
C ASP A 148 0.83 -14.29 -3.39
N HIS A 149 1.86 -14.05 -2.59
CA HIS A 149 3.10 -14.82 -2.62
C HIS A 149 2.86 -16.30 -2.34
N ASP A 150 2.11 -16.61 -1.31
CA ASP A 150 1.93 -17.99 -0.84
C ASP A 150 0.87 -18.75 -1.64
N ARG A 151 -0.28 -18.11 -1.88
CA ARG A 151 -1.42 -18.76 -2.51
C ARG A 151 -1.30 -18.81 -4.03
N VAL A 152 -0.74 -17.76 -4.64
CA VAL A 152 -0.66 -17.63 -6.10
C VAL A 152 0.74 -18.01 -6.59
N LEU A 153 1.78 -17.33 -6.13
CA LEU A 153 3.11 -17.53 -6.72
C LEU A 153 3.76 -18.85 -6.31
N ARG A 154 3.71 -19.20 -5.02
CA ARG A 154 4.40 -20.39 -4.51
C ARG A 154 3.63 -21.67 -4.75
N SER A 155 2.32 -21.68 -4.53
CA SER A 155 1.53 -22.90 -4.41
C SER A 155 0.69 -23.26 -5.63
N SER A 156 0.55 -22.35 -6.63
CA SER A 156 -0.31 -22.56 -7.80
C SER A 156 0.44 -23.09 -9.02
N THR A 157 -0.34 -23.45 -10.05
CA THR A 157 0.22 -23.77 -11.38
C THR A 157 0.50 -22.49 -12.17
N PRO A 158 1.36 -22.54 -13.22
CA PRO A 158 1.58 -21.38 -14.10
C PRO A 158 0.29 -20.81 -14.70
N GLU A 159 -0.69 -21.65 -15.01
CA GLU A 159 -1.97 -21.20 -15.57
C GLU A 159 -2.83 -20.48 -14.51
N ASP A 160 -2.83 -20.93 -13.27
CA ASP A 160 -3.49 -20.24 -12.17
C ASP A 160 -2.85 -18.86 -11.92
N VAL A 161 -1.51 -18.77 -12.01
CA VAL A 161 -0.79 -17.50 -11.92
C VAL A 161 -1.23 -16.55 -13.04
N LYS A 162 -1.26 -17.03 -14.29
CA LYS A 162 -1.76 -16.23 -15.42
C LYS A 162 -3.21 -15.79 -15.23
N SER A 163 -4.04 -16.65 -14.68
CA SER A 163 -5.45 -16.33 -14.36
C SER A 163 -5.56 -15.26 -13.29
N ALA A 164 -4.73 -15.32 -12.24
CA ALA A 164 -4.67 -14.31 -11.20
C ALA A 164 -4.25 -12.93 -11.76
N VAL A 165 -3.23 -12.89 -12.61
CA VAL A 165 -2.80 -11.64 -13.29
C VAL A 165 -3.93 -11.10 -14.17
N ARG A 166 -4.59 -11.97 -14.97
CA ARG A 166 -5.74 -11.53 -15.79
C ARG A 166 -6.86 -10.93 -14.96
N ARG A 167 -7.18 -11.53 -13.81
CA ARG A 167 -8.19 -11.00 -12.89
C ARG A 167 -7.82 -9.60 -12.37
N VAL A 168 -6.59 -9.41 -11.89
CA VAL A 168 -6.12 -8.11 -11.40
C VAL A 168 -6.20 -7.06 -12.52
N ARG A 169 -5.67 -7.38 -13.71
CA ARG A 169 -5.71 -6.47 -14.84
C ARG A 169 -7.13 -6.13 -15.29
N SER A 170 -8.01 -7.11 -15.37
CA SER A 170 -9.41 -6.88 -15.75
C SER A 170 -10.16 -6.00 -14.75
N ALA A 171 -9.84 -6.10 -13.46
CA ALA A 171 -10.48 -5.30 -12.43
C ALA A 171 -9.90 -3.87 -12.36
N LEU A 172 -8.59 -3.71 -12.47
CA LEU A 172 -7.90 -2.48 -12.12
C LEU A 172 -7.27 -1.73 -13.31
N ASP A 173 -6.86 -2.45 -14.38
CA ASP A 173 -6.26 -1.84 -15.56
C ASP A 173 -7.33 -1.58 -16.63
N TYR A 174 -7.62 -0.34 -16.88
CA TYR A 174 -8.59 0.10 -17.91
C TYR A 174 -7.93 0.76 -19.13
N GLY A 175 -6.64 0.45 -19.34
CA GLY A 175 -5.90 0.93 -20.53
C GLY A 175 -5.49 2.40 -20.49
N ARG A 176 -5.65 3.07 -19.34
CA ARG A 176 -5.27 4.48 -19.13
C ARG A 176 -4.37 4.68 -17.91
N GLY A 177 -3.78 3.60 -17.39
CA GLY A 177 -3.06 3.57 -16.12
C GLY A 177 -3.95 3.15 -14.96
N GLY A 178 -3.53 3.47 -13.72
CA GLY A 178 -4.24 3.13 -12.49
C GLY A 178 -3.79 1.82 -11.86
N LEU A 179 -2.84 1.12 -12.49
CA LEU A 179 -2.25 -0.10 -11.95
C LEU A 179 -0.73 -0.11 -12.14
N ILE A 180 0.01 -0.31 -11.06
CA ILE A 180 1.43 -0.67 -11.07
C ILE A 180 1.52 -2.17 -10.83
N ALA A 181 2.01 -2.91 -11.82
CA ALA A 181 2.19 -4.35 -11.74
C ALA A 181 3.41 -4.68 -10.87
N GLN A 182 3.21 -5.50 -9.85
CA GLN A 182 4.27 -5.98 -8.97
C GLN A 182 4.01 -7.43 -8.60
N CYS A 183 5.07 -8.17 -8.31
CA CYS A 183 5.03 -9.41 -7.54
C CYS A 183 6.33 -9.55 -6.76
N GLN A 184 6.22 -9.96 -5.50
CA GLN A 184 7.35 -10.34 -4.68
C GLN A 184 7.60 -11.83 -4.84
N TRP A 185 8.85 -12.22 -5.05
CA TRP A 185 9.23 -13.63 -5.07
C TRP A 185 10.40 -13.90 -4.12
N SER A 186 10.45 -15.13 -3.65
CA SER A 186 11.55 -15.67 -2.86
C SER A 186 12.14 -16.89 -3.58
N PRO A 187 13.26 -17.44 -3.11
CA PRO A 187 13.82 -18.69 -3.64
C PRO A 187 12.84 -19.89 -3.64
N GLU A 188 11.77 -19.82 -2.85
CA GLU A 188 10.73 -20.85 -2.75
C GLU A 188 9.70 -20.79 -3.86
N VAL A 189 9.62 -19.67 -4.59
CA VAL A 189 8.69 -19.52 -5.70
C VAL A 189 9.24 -20.24 -6.94
N PRO A 190 8.49 -21.20 -7.54
CA PRO A 190 8.93 -21.88 -8.75
C PRO A 190 9.20 -20.89 -9.89
N PHE A 191 10.36 -20.97 -10.52
CA PHE A 191 10.74 -20.08 -11.61
C PHE A 191 9.69 -20.01 -12.74
N ARG A 192 9.05 -21.15 -13.05
CA ARG A 192 7.96 -21.21 -14.03
C ARG A 192 6.78 -20.30 -13.68
N ASN A 193 6.50 -20.08 -12.39
CA ASN A 193 5.41 -19.22 -11.92
C ASN A 193 5.81 -17.75 -12.04
N ILE A 194 7.07 -17.41 -11.76
CA ILE A 194 7.61 -16.06 -11.99
C ILE A 194 7.51 -15.71 -13.48
N THR A 195 7.97 -16.63 -14.35
CA THR A 195 7.89 -16.45 -15.80
C THR A 195 6.44 -16.27 -16.26
N ALA A 196 5.52 -17.10 -15.78
CA ALA A 196 4.10 -17.02 -16.11
C ALA A 196 3.48 -15.67 -15.70
N ALA A 197 3.83 -15.16 -14.50
CA ALA A 197 3.39 -13.84 -14.06
C ALA A 197 3.90 -12.74 -14.99
N MET A 198 5.21 -12.71 -15.27
CA MET A 198 5.83 -11.70 -16.11
C MET A 198 5.28 -11.71 -17.54
N GLU A 199 5.17 -12.89 -18.17
CA GLU A 199 4.56 -13.04 -19.49
C GLU A 199 3.15 -12.47 -19.54
N GLN A 200 2.35 -12.75 -18.51
CA GLN A 200 0.95 -12.31 -18.48
C GLN A 200 0.82 -10.81 -18.15
N TRP A 201 1.72 -10.24 -17.35
CA TRP A 201 1.77 -8.79 -17.14
C TRP A 201 2.11 -8.05 -18.45
N LEU A 202 3.01 -8.59 -19.24
CA LEU A 202 3.46 -8.00 -20.51
C LEU A 202 2.51 -8.30 -21.69
N ALA A 203 1.61 -9.26 -21.54
CA ALA A 203 0.67 -9.62 -22.62
C ALA A 203 -0.24 -8.42 -22.96
N PRO A 204 -0.56 -8.19 -24.24
CA PRO A 204 -1.56 -7.19 -24.62
C PRO A 204 -2.89 -7.42 -23.93
N MET A 205 -3.49 -6.35 -23.40
CA MET A 205 -4.86 -6.43 -22.91
C MET A 205 -5.80 -6.54 -24.12
N PRO A 206 -6.80 -7.46 -24.09
CA PRO A 206 -7.88 -7.38 -25.05
C PRO A 206 -8.53 -6.00 -24.91
N MET A 207 -8.63 -5.26 -26.02
CA MET A 207 -9.35 -3.99 -26.00
C MET A 207 -10.77 -4.27 -25.51
N HIS A 208 -11.09 -3.82 -24.30
CA HIS A 208 -12.47 -3.80 -23.86
C HIS A 208 -13.22 -2.90 -24.84
N ALA A 209 -14.22 -3.47 -25.51
CA ALA A 209 -15.17 -2.69 -26.25
C ALA A 209 -15.63 -1.55 -25.34
N GLN A 210 -15.42 -0.32 -25.79
CA GLN A 210 -15.84 0.87 -25.07
C GLN A 210 -17.34 0.70 -24.78
N VAL A 211 -17.68 0.45 -23.52
CA VAL A 211 -19.06 0.62 -23.08
C VAL A 211 -19.27 2.12 -23.03
N ASN A 212 -20.02 2.59 -24.03
CA ASN A 212 -20.49 3.97 -24.14
C ASN A 212 -21.31 4.38 -22.93
#